data_1b654fcc2c6c4111ca6ef8d709d63c60
#
_entry.id   1b654fcc2c6c4111ca6ef8d709d63c60
#
_cell.length_a   1.000
_cell.length_b   1.000
_cell.length_c   1.000
_cell.angle_alpha   90.00
_cell.angle_beta   90.00
_cell.angle_gamma   90.00
#
_symmetry.space_group_name_H-M   'P 1'
#
loop_
_entity.id
_entity.type
_entity.pdbx_description
1 polymer ?
#
loop_
_entity_poly.entity_id
_entity_poly.type
_entity_poly.pdbx_seq_one_letter_code
_entity_poly.pdbx_strand_id
1 'polypeptide(L)'
;MGEDTIIVPTILTDDTNVFVEQMKAYIAFAKRIQIDLMDGTFTPNRSVPESSISQLPNGIQFDLHIMAIRPSDHLSEVLRLRPHLAIFHAEASEDLLPIFDQLKKAGIRAGVAILPTTYPGLIKKYLEVADHALIFAGNLGQQGAKADILQAEKVKIIRSIKPDIEIGWDGGANLTNVRALANYEVNVINVGSALSQPEDKKAAYEALAAEAKKRGVFL
;
A
#
# COMPACT_ATOMS: atom_id res chain seq x y z
N MET A 1 4.52 22.79 -3.59
CA MET A 1 5.31 22.07 -2.57
C MET A 1 4.62 20.73 -2.42
N GLY A 2 5.30 19.60 -2.74
CA GLY A 2 4.69 18.27 -2.61
C GLY A 2 4.33 17.99 -1.15
N GLU A 3 3.25 17.26 -0.95
CA GLU A 3 2.86 16.76 0.38
C GLU A 3 4.03 15.99 1.00
N ASP A 4 4.17 16.07 2.33
CA ASP A 4 5.21 15.34 3.05
C ASP A 4 5.02 13.82 2.90
N THR A 5 6.11 13.11 2.62
CA THR A 5 6.11 11.64 2.60
C THR A 5 5.74 11.09 3.97
N ILE A 6 4.79 10.16 4.02
CA ILE A 6 4.38 9.48 5.26
C ILE A 6 4.82 8.01 5.25
N ILE A 7 5.12 7.50 6.44
CA ILE A 7 5.37 6.07 6.68
C ILE A 7 4.07 5.40 7.11
N VAL A 8 3.74 4.29 6.47
CA VAL A 8 2.53 3.52 6.75
C VAL A 8 2.92 2.09 7.12
N PRO A 9 2.68 1.65 8.37
CA PRO A 9 2.89 0.27 8.75
C PRO A 9 2.00 -0.67 7.93
N THR A 10 2.55 -1.80 7.48
CA THR A 10 1.82 -2.82 6.73
C THR A 10 1.66 -4.08 7.56
N ILE A 11 0.44 -4.63 7.59
CA ILE A 11 0.11 -5.90 8.22
C ILE A 11 -0.11 -6.95 7.13
N LEU A 12 0.74 -7.96 7.12
CA LEU A 12 0.63 -9.15 6.26
C LEU A 12 0.85 -10.39 7.10
N THR A 13 -0.20 -11.16 7.34
CA THR A 13 -0.18 -12.41 8.11
C THR A 13 -1.42 -13.24 7.78
N ASP A 14 -1.31 -14.56 7.92
CA ASP A 14 -2.41 -15.53 7.88
C ASP A 14 -2.92 -15.91 9.30
N ASP A 15 -2.20 -15.48 10.34
CA ASP A 15 -2.57 -15.72 11.74
C ASP A 15 -3.38 -14.55 12.30
N THR A 16 -4.61 -14.83 12.71
CA THR A 16 -5.53 -13.82 13.28
C THR A 16 -5.01 -13.21 14.60
N ASN A 17 -4.26 -13.97 15.43
CA ASN A 17 -3.71 -13.43 16.67
C ASN A 17 -2.59 -12.44 16.37
N VAL A 18 -1.69 -12.80 15.45
CA VAL A 18 -0.61 -11.91 14.97
C VAL A 18 -1.21 -10.64 14.34
N PHE A 19 -2.29 -10.78 13.55
CA PHE A 19 -3.02 -9.63 13.00
C PHE A 19 -3.51 -8.67 14.09
N VAL A 20 -4.18 -9.21 15.11
CA VAL A 20 -4.71 -8.41 16.24
C VAL A 20 -3.58 -7.75 17.03
N GLU A 21 -2.48 -8.45 17.29
CA GLU A 21 -1.31 -7.91 18.00
C GLU A 21 -0.65 -6.76 17.21
N GLN A 22 -0.39 -6.96 15.92
CA GLN A 22 0.19 -5.91 15.06
C GLN A 22 -0.76 -4.72 14.94
N MET A 23 -2.06 -4.95 14.76
CA MET A 23 -3.06 -3.90 14.73
C MET A 23 -3.01 -3.05 16.00
N LYS A 24 -3.07 -3.68 17.19
CA LYS A 24 -2.97 -2.98 18.49
C LYS A 24 -1.69 -2.19 18.64
N ALA A 25 -0.56 -2.76 18.20
CA ALA A 25 0.73 -2.07 18.27
C ALA A 25 0.76 -0.83 17.38
N TYR A 26 0.29 -0.93 16.12
CA TYR A 26 0.41 0.14 15.15
C TYR A 26 -0.57 1.30 15.38
N ILE A 27 -1.81 1.03 15.82
CA ILE A 27 -2.78 2.08 16.15
C ILE A 27 -2.32 3.00 17.28
N ALA A 28 -1.35 2.56 18.09
CA ALA A 28 -0.81 3.36 19.19
C ALA A 28 0.05 4.56 18.72
N PHE A 29 0.58 4.51 17.48
CA PHE A 29 1.49 5.56 16.99
C PHE A 29 1.27 5.96 15.52
N ALA A 30 0.67 5.10 14.69
CA ALA A 30 0.41 5.39 13.29
C ALA A 30 -0.99 5.98 13.09
N LYS A 31 -1.12 6.91 12.15
CA LYS A 31 -2.41 7.50 11.75
C LYS A 31 -3.04 6.80 10.55
N ARG A 32 -2.25 6.02 9.81
CA ARG A 32 -2.66 5.26 8.63
C ARG A 32 -1.94 3.92 8.66
N ILE A 33 -2.62 2.84 8.31
CA ILE A 33 -2.12 1.46 8.32
C ILE A 33 -2.59 0.78 7.05
N GLN A 34 -1.71 0.03 6.36
CA GLN A 34 -2.08 -0.84 5.26
C GLN A 34 -2.31 -2.26 5.77
N ILE A 35 -3.36 -2.91 5.26
CA ILE A 35 -3.64 -4.33 5.46
C ILE A 35 -3.54 -5.01 4.09
N ASP A 36 -2.64 -5.99 3.99
CA ASP A 36 -2.47 -6.79 2.80
C ASP A 36 -3.38 -8.01 2.84
N LEU A 37 -4.20 -8.15 1.79
CA LEU A 37 -5.16 -9.23 1.63
C LEU A 37 -4.79 -10.07 0.41
N MET A 38 -4.64 -11.38 0.61
CA MET A 38 -4.23 -12.35 -0.41
C MET A 38 -5.23 -13.49 -0.50
N ASP A 39 -5.73 -13.77 -1.70
CA ASP A 39 -6.71 -14.82 -1.98
C ASP A 39 -6.07 -16.20 -2.22
N GLY A 40 -4.74 -16.27 -2.37
CA GLY A 40 -4.01 -17.51 -2.71
C GLY A 40 -4.11 -17.91 -4.18
N THR A 41 -4.62 -17.02 -5.05
CA THR A 41 -4.72 -17.23 -6.50
C THR A 41 -3.86 -16.23 -7.28
N PHE A 42 -3.87 -14.96 -6.89
CA PHE A 42 -2.98 -13.94 -7.45
C PHE A 42 -1.53 -14.13 -6.97
N THR A 43 -1.37 -14.61 -5.76
CA THR A 43 -0.10 -15.04 -5.14
C THR A 43 -0.32 -16.39 -4.45
N PRO A 44 0.70 -17.28 -4.35
CA PRO A 44 0.52 -18.59 -3.73
C PRO A 44 0.22 -18.53 -2.22
N ASN A 45 0.49 -17.42 -1.58
CA ASN A 45 0.24 -17.23 -0.15
C ASN A 45 -1.18 -16.69 0.10
N ARG A 46 -1.66 -16.86 1.33
CA ARG A 46 -2.91 -16.32 1.84
C ARG A 46 -2.65 -15.40 3.03
N SER A 47 -3.52 -14.43 3.23
CA SER A 47 -3.58 -13.64 4.45
C SER A 47 -4.82 -14.04 5.27
N VAL A 48 -5.02 -13.38 6.43
CA VAL A 48 -6.32 -13.39 7.08
C VAL A 48 -7.40 -12.95 6.10
N PRO A 49 -8.56 -13.64 6.00
CA PRO A 49 -9.62 -13.23 5.09
C PRO A 49 -10.32 -11.96 5.61
N GLU A 50 -10.85 -11.14 4.71
CA GLU A 50 -11.58 -9.91 5.04
C GLU A 50 -12.74 -10.18 5.99
N SER A 51 -13.40 -11.32 5.85
CA SER A 51 -14.51 -11.74 6.71
C SER A 51 -14.12 -11.92 8.18
N SER A 52 -12.85 -12.17 8.48
CA SER A 52 -12.35 -12.25 9.87
C SER A 52 -12.06 -10.88 10.46
N ILE A 53 -12.03 -9.82 9.65
CA ILE A 53 -11.90 -8.44 10.11
C ILE A 53 -13.30 -7.94 10.47
N SER A 54 -13.64 -7.96 11.76
CA SER A 54 -14.98 -7.61 12.22
C SER A 54 -15.29 -6.13 11.99
N GLN A 55 -14.34 -5.26 12.35
CA GLN A 55 -14.47 -3.80 12.21
C GLN A 55 -13.09 -3.14 12.24
N LEU A 56 -12.92 -2.10 11.45
CA LEU A 56 -11.73 -1.24 11.52
C LEU A 56 -11.93 -0.18 12.62
N PRO A 57 -10.91 0.05 13.48
CA PRO A 57 -11.00 1.07 14.54
C PRO A 57 -11.23 2.47 13.98
N ASN A 58 -12.06 3.27 14.68
CA ASN A 58 -12.31 4.66 14.33
C ASN A 58 -11.09 5.56 14.61
N GLY A 59 -10.97 6.65 13.86
CA GLY A 59 -9.93 7.67 14.09
C GLY A 59 -8.58 7.36 13.46
N ILE A 60 -8.47 6.24 12.74
CA ILE A 60 -7.28 5.83 11.99
C ILE A 60 -7.70 5.52 10.55
N GLN A 61 -6.86 5.87 9.59
CA GLN A 61 -7.07 5.51 8.19
C GLN A 61 -6.54 4.10 7.93
N PHE A 62 -7.34 3.28 7.25
CA PHE A 62 -6.93 1.95 6.80
C PHE A 62 -6.97 1.87 5.28
N ASP A 63 -5.88 1.37 4.71
CA ASP A 63 -5.78 1.01 3.31
C ASP A 63 -5.87 -0.50 3.20
N LEU A 64 -6.72 -1.00 2.31
CA LEU A 64 -6.75 -2.41 1.95
C LEU A 64 -6.03 -2.60 0.62
N HIS A 65 -4.93 -3.34 0.63
CA HIS A 65 -4.21 -3.74 -0.57
C HIS A 65 -4.59 -5.18 -0.91
N ILE A 66 -5.38 -5.34 -1.97
CA ILE A 66 -6.03 -6.60 -2.31
C ILE A 66 -5.31 -7.24 -3.51
N MET A 67 -4.59 -8.32 -3.22
CA MET A 67 -3.88 -9.14 -4.18
C MET A 67 -4.77 -10.31 -4.60
N ALA A 68 -5.65 -10.06 -5.57
CA ALA A 68 -6.66 -11.00 -6.05
C ALA A 68 -6.75 -11.02 -7.58
N ILE A 69 -6.96 -12.21 -8.14
CA ILE A 69 -7.20 -12.39 -9.59
C ILE A 69 -8.56 -11.79 -9.97
N ARG A 70 -9.55 -11.91 -9.09
CA ARG A 70 -10.92 -11.42 -9.29
C ARG A 70 -11.29 -10.41 -8.21
N PRO A 71 -10.97 -9.14 -8.38
CA PRO A 71 -11.29 -8.08 -7.44
C PRO A 71 -12.77 -7.99 -7.06
N SER A 72 -13.69 -8.33 -7.97
CA SER A 72 -15.12 -8.30 -7.72
C SER A 72 -15.56 -9.24 -6.59
N ASP A 73 -14.86 -10.35 -6.37
CA ASP A 73 -15.17 -11.32 -5.32
C ASP A 73 -14.95 -10.74 -3.90
N HIS A 74 -14.11 -9.71 -3.78
CA HIS A 74 -13.75 -9.03 -2.51
C HIS A 74 -14.55 -7.75 -2.27
N LEU A 75 -15.26 -7.24 -3.28
CA LEU A 75 -15.85 -5.91 -3.24
C LEU A 75 -16.90 -5.75 -2.14
N SER A 76 -17.73 -6.77 -1.89
CA SER A 76 -18.77 -6.72 -0.85
C SER A 76 -18.15 -6.51 0.55
N GLU A 77 -17.05 -7.19 0.85
CA GLU A 77 -16.34 -7.06 2.13
C GLU A 77 -15.62 -5.71 2.23
N VAL A 78 -15.02 -5.23 1.14
CA VAL A 78 -14.42 -3.89 1.09
C VAL A 78 -15.47 -2.81 1.38
N LEU A 79 -16.65 -2.92 0.77
CA LEU A 79 -17.75 -1.99 1.02
C LEU A 79 -18.29 -2.07 2.45
N ARG A 80 -18.30 -3.26 3.07
CA ARG A 80 -18.66 -3.47 4.48
C ARG A 80 -17.63 -2.83 5.43
N LEU A 81 -16.34 -3.03 5.16
CA LEU A 81 -15.26 -2.53 6.01
C LEU A 81 -15.06 -1.02 5.91
N ARG A 82 -15.44 -0.40 4.78
CA ARG A 82 -15.32 1.05 4.51
C ARG A 82 -13.91 1.60 4.79
N PRO A 83 -12.86 1.04 4.16
CA PRO A 83 -11.50 1.55 4.34
C PRO A 83 -11.37 2.99 3.83
N HIS A 84 -10.30 3.68 4.21
CA HIS A 84 -9.92 4.96 3.63
C HIS A 84 -9.58 4.83 2.14
N LEU A 85 -8.92 3.73 1.78
CA LEU A 85 -8.46 3.43 0.43
C LEU A 85 -8.54 1.91 0.17
N ALA A 86 -9.03 1.52 -0.99
CA ALA A 86 -8.95 0.14 -1.47
C ALA A 86 -8.11 0.09 -2.76
N ILE A 87 -7.07 -0.75 -2.76
CA ILE A 87 -6.07 -0.84 -3.82
C ILE A 87 -6.16 -2.22 -4.46
N PHE A 88 -6.30 -2.27 -5.78
CA PHE A 88 -6.33 -3.50 -6.55
C PHE A 88 -5.23 -3.49 -7.61
N HIS A 89 -4.72 -4.67 -7.97
CA HIS A 89 -3.69 -4.79 -8.98
C HIS A 89 -4.24 -4.61 -10.40
N ALA A 90 -3.52 -3.85 -11.21
CA ALA A 90 -3.85 -3.65 -12.63
C ALA A 90 -3.77 -4.95 -13.44
N GLU A 91 -3.04 -5.93 -12.92
CA GLU A 91 -2.83 -7.26 -13.50
C GLU A 91 -3.95 -8.26 -13.16
N ALA A 92 -4.99 -7.82 -12.46
CA ALA A 92 -6.19 -8.62 -12.22
C ALA A 92 -6.86 -9.04 -13.54
N SER A 93 -7.64 -10.12 -13.51
CA SER A 93 -8.33 -10.64 -14.70
C SER A 93 -9.60 -9.85 -15.09
N GLU A 94 -9.93 -8.80 -14.30
CA GLU A 94 -11.14 -8.01 -14.45
C GLU A 94 -10.82 -6.54 -14.72
N ASP A 95 -11.75 -5.83 -15.39
CA ASP A 95 -11.64 -4.37 -15.52
C ASP A 95 -11.93 -3.69 -14.18
N LEU A 96 -11.01 -2.85 -13.72
CA LEU A 96 -11.12 -2.16 -12.43
C LEU A 96 -12.06 -0.95 -12.47
N LEU A 97 -12.40 -0.40 -13.64
CA LEU A 97 -13.23 0.81 -13.71
C LEU A 97 -14.59 0.68 -13.04
N PRO A 98 -15.36 -0.44 -13.24
CA PRO A 98 -16.62 -0.63 -12.54
C PRO A 98 -16.47 -0.76 -11.01
N ILE A 99 -15.35 -1.32 -10.55
CA ILE A 99 -15.03 -1.44 -9.12
C ILE A 99 -14.73 -0.06 -8.54
N PHE A 100 -13.90 0.73 -9.21
CA PHE A 100 -13.58 2.10 -8.79
C PHE A 100 -14.81 3.00 -8.71
N ASP A 101 -15.75 2.85 -9.64
CA ASP A 101 -17.03 3.57 -9.60
C ASP A 101 -17.85 3.21 -8.35
N GLN A 102 -17.92 1.94 -7.98
CA GLN A 102 -18.63 1.48 -6.78
C GLN A 102 -17.95 1.97 -5.49
N LEU A 103 -16.61 1.92 -5.41
CA LEU A 103 -15.86 2.47 -4.28
C LEU A 103 -16.14 3.95 -4.09
N LYS A 104 -16.05 4.74 -5.17
CA LYS A 104 -16.29 6.19 -5.12
C LYS A 104 -17.72 6.53 -4.71
N LYS A 105 -18.72 5.80 -5.19
CA LYS A 105 -20.12 5.95 -4.74
C LYS A 105 -20.28 5.66 -3.25
N ALA A 106 -19.46 4.78 -2.68
CA ALA A 106 -19.45 4.49 -1.25
C ALA A 106 -18.58 5.46 -0.42
N GLY A 107 -17.92 6.44 -1.06
CA GLY A 107 -16.99 7.36 -0.40
C GLY A 107 -15.64 6.75 -0.03
N ILE A 108 -15.26 5.66 -0.69
CA ILE A 108 -13.97 4.96 -0.52
C ILE A 108 -13.05 5.39 -1.66
N ARG A 109 -11.81 5.78 -1.34
CA ARG A 109 -10.79 6.09 -2.35
C ARG A 109 -10.40 4.83 -3.11
N ALA A 110 -10.20 4.97 -4.43
CA ALA A 110 -9.83 3.87 -5.31
C ALA A 110 -8.34 3.96 -5.66
N GLY A 111 -7.61 2.87 -5.45
CA GLY A 111 -6.19 2.74 -5.78
C GLY A 111 -5.91 1.65 -6.81
N VAL A 112 -4.88 1.86 -7.64
CA VAL A 112 -4.34 0.87 -8.55
C VAL A 112 -2.91 0.52 -8.17
N ALA A 113 -2.62 -0.77 -7.98
CA ALA A 113 -1.27 -1.29 -7.79
C ALA A 113 -0.70 -1.79 -9.13
N ILE A 114 0.62 -1.66 -9.30
CA ILE A 114 1.34 -2.18 -10.47
C ILE A 114 2.55 -3.00 -10.05
N LEU A 115 2.71 -4.16 -10.68
CA LEU A 115 3.87 -5.02 -10.49
C LEU A 115 5.14 -4.43 -11.13
N PRO A 116 6.34 -4.91 -10.75
CA PRO A 116 7.61 -4.46 -11.35
C PRO A 116 7.62 -4.54 -12.86
N THR A 117 6.99 -5.55 -13.44
CA THR A 117 6.93 -5.80 -14.88
C THR A 117 5.91 -4.95 -15.65
N THR A 118 5.02 -4.24 -14.96
CA THR A 118 3.96 -3.45 -15.59
C THR A 118 4.40 -2.00 -15.81
N TYR A 119 4.37 -1.58 -17.07
CA TYR A 119 4.66 -0.19 -17.45
C TYR A 119 3.42 0.69 -17.20
N PRO A 120 3.57 1.85 -16.50
CA PRO A 120 2.43 2.70 -16.13
C PRO A 120 1.57 3.17 -17.30
N GLY A 121 2.17 3.38 -18.49
CA GLY A 121 1.44 3.82 -19.68
C GLY A 121 0.39 2.79 -20.16
N LEU A 122 0.57 1.50 -19.88
CA LEU A 122 -0.40 0.46 -20.24
C LEU A 122 -1.69 0.52 -19.43
N ILE A 123 -1.62 1.11 -18.24
CA ILE A 123 -2.75 1.21 -17.31
C ILE A 123 -3.27 2.66 -17.19
N LYS A 124 -2.99 3.50 -18.17
CA LYS A 124 -3.36 4.92 -18.18
C LYS A 124 -4.84 5.14 -17.82
N LYS A 125 -5.75 4.31 -18.36
CA LYS A 125 -7.20 4.38 -18.09
C LYS A 125 -7.54 4.26 -16.59
N TYR A 126 -6.76 3.50 -15.82
CA TYR A 126 -6.94 3.37 -14.38
C TYR A 126 -6.32 4.55 -13.64
N LEU A 127 -5.11 4.96 -14.03
CA LEU A 127 -4.40 6.08 -13.40
C LEU A 127 -5.20 7.39 -13.49
N GLU A 128 -5.86 7.65 -14.64
CA GLU A 128 -6.65 8.86 -14.83
C GLU A 128 -7.81 9.00 -13.84
N VAL A 129 -8.35 7.88 -13.36
CA VAL A 129 -9.51 7.87 -12.46
C VAL A 129 -9.17 7.48 -11.02
N ALA A 130 -8.05 6.80 -10.76
CA ALA A 130 -7.63 6.38 -9.43
C ALA A 130 -7.24 7.58 -8.56
N ASP A 131 -7.43 7.45 -7.25
CA ASP A 131 -6.98 8.42 -6.24
C ASP A 131 -5.56 8.12 -5.75
N HIS A 132 -5.09 6.89 -5.97
CA HIS A 132 -3.81 6.37 -5.52
C HIS A 132 -3.20 5.40 -6.54
N ALA A 133 -1.88 5.47 -6.71
CA ALA A 133 -1.11 4.52 -7.51
C ALA A 133 -0.03 3.87 -6.62
N LEU A 134 -0.13 2.57 -6.38
CA LEU A 134 0.84 1.80 -5.59
C LEU A 134 1.88 1.17 -6.51
N ILE A 135 3.14 1.57 -6.36
CA ILE A 135 4.27 0.93 -7.01
C ILE A 135 4.71 -0.25 -6.13
N PHE A 136 4.43 -1.47 -6.60
CA PHE A 136 4.91 -2.67 -5.92
C PHE A 136 6.36 -2.97 -6.37
N ALA A 137 7.27 -3.15 -5.41
CA ALA A 137 8.70 -3.26 -5.67
C ALA A 137 9.37 -4.42 -4.90
N GLY A 138 8.57 -5.27 -4.28
CA GLY A 138 9.00 -6.45 -3.56
C GLY A 138 8.73 -7.75 -4.31
N ASN A 139 8.83 -8.87 -3.59
CA ASN A 139 8.35 -10.16 -4.07
C ASN A 139 6.88 -10.32 -3.65
N LEU A 140 6.00 -10.50 -4.62
CA LEU A 140 4.57 -10.59 -4.40
C LEU A 140 4.22 -11.68 -3.38
N GLY A 141 3.43 -11.31 -2.36
CA GLY A 141 3.01 -12.23 -1.30
C GLY A 141 4.08 -12.57 -0.25
N GLN A 142 5.21 -11.89 -0.22
CA GLN A 142 6.31 -12.15 0.73
C GLN A 142 6.75 -10.86 1.42
N GLN A 143 6.92 -10.91 2.74
CA GLN A 143 7.57 -9.84 3.49
C GLN A 143 9.10 -10.00 3.49
N GLY A 144 9.83 -8.88 3.68
CA GLY A 144 11.28 -8.89 3.83
C GLY A 144 12.06 -9.00 2.53
N ALA A 145 11.41 -8.92 1.38
CA ALA A 145 12.10 -8.83 0.09
C ALA A 145 12.93 -7.55 -0.01
N LYS A 146 14.02 -7.60 -0.76
CA LYS A 146 14.82 -6.42 -1.09
C LYS A 146 14.04 -5.54 -2.07
N ALA A 147 14.00 -4.24 -1.82
CA ALA A 147 13.37 -3.28 -2.73
C ALA A 147 14.15 -3.21 -4.07
N ASP A 148 13.42 -3.30 -5.17
CA ASP A 148 13.93 -2.87 -6.47
C ASP A 148 13.72 -1.36 -6.63
N ILE A 149 14.71 -0.58 -6.20
CA ILE A 149 14.63 0.88 -6.16
C ILE A 149 14.46 1.52 -7.55
N LEU A 150 14.81 0.80 -8.63
CA LEU A 150 14.61 1.27 -10.00
C LEU A 150 13.13 1.45 -10.34
N GLN A 151 12.23 0.76 -9.64
CA GLN A 151 10.79 0.95 -9.80
C GLN A 151 10.34 2.38 -9.45
N ALA A 152 11.13 3.14 -8.69
CA ALA A 152 10.81 4.54 -8.36
C ALA A 152 10.83 5.47 -9.60
N GLU A 153 11.49 5.08 -10.69
CA GLU A 153 11.40 5.81 -11.97
C GLU A 153 9.95 5.86 -12.52
N LYS A 154 9.09 4.92 -12.13
CA LYS A 154 7.67 4.94 -12.49
C LYS A 154 6.93 6.17 -11.95
N VAL A 155 7.40 6.78 -10.86
CA VAL A 155 6.82 8.00 -10.28
C VAL A 155 6.66 9.08 -11.34
N LYS A 156 7.73 9.38 -12.09
CA LYS A 156 7.71 10.41 -13.15
C LYS A 156 6.69 10.11 -14.23
N ILE A 157 6.57 8.83 -14.62
CA ILE A 157 5.63 8.40 -15.67
C ILE A 157 4.19 8.55 -15.15
N ILE A 158 3.91 8.09 -13.92
CA ILE A 158 2.60 8.21 -13.29
C ILE A 158 2.20 9.69 -13.17
N ARG A 159 3.10 10.56 -12.67
CA ARG A 159 2.88 12.01 -12.56
C ARG A 159 2.63 12.67 -13.92
N SER A 160 3.23 12.19 -15.00
CA SER A 160 2.97 12.73 -16.34
C SER A 160 1.54 12.39 -16.85
N ILE A 161 0.91 11.34 -16.32
CA ILE A 161 -0.45 10.92 -16.63
C ILE A 161 -1.46 11.65 -15.72
N LYS A 162 -1.20 11.67 -14.41
CA LYS A 162 -2.04 12.33 -13.40
C LYS A 162 -1.16 13.04 -12.37
N PRO A 163 -0.93 14.35 -12.50
CA PRO A 163 0.02 15.10 -11.67
C PRO A 163 -0.27 15.09 -10.17
N ASP A 164 -1.53 15.03 -9.78
CA ASP A 164 -2.03 15.11 -8.41
C ASP A 164 -2.34 13.78 -7.74
N ILE A 165 -2.08 12.64 -8.42
CA ILE A 165 -2.32 11.31 -7.85
C ILE A 165 -1.41 11.05 -6.63
N GLU A 166 -1.95 10.51 -5.54
CA GLU A 166 -1.14 10.04 -4.41
C GLU A 166 -0.35 8.80 -4.84
N ILE A 167 0.97 8.80 -4.66
CA ILE A 167 1.83 7.68 -5.05
C ILE A 167 2.30 6.92 -3.81
N GLY A 168 2.00 5.63 -3.76
CA GLY A 168 2.45 4.67 -2.77
C GLY A 168 3.61 3.83 -3.25
N TRP A 169 4.41 3.36 -2.30
CA TRP A 169 5.44 2.37 -2.49
C TRP A 169 5.21 1.19 -1.57
N ASP A 170 5.31 -0.02 -2.07
CA ASP A 170 5.24 -1.25 -1.29
C ASP A 170 6.31 -2.25 -1.74
N GLY A 171 7.05 -2.75 -0.77
CA GLY A 171 8.11 -3.74 -0.98
C GLY A 171 9.49 -3.24 -0.57
N GLY A 172 10.05 -3.85 0.48
CA GLY A 172 11.43 -3.72 0.91
C GLY A 172 11.86 -2.34 1.43
N ALA A 173 10.94 -1.46 1.78
CA ALA A 173 11.25 -0.15 2.36
C ALA A 173 11.87 -0.32 3.77
N ASN A 174 12.95 0.43 4.04
CA ASN A 174 13.71 0.38 5.29
C ASN A 174 14.54 1.66 5.47
N LEU A 175 15.28 1.79 6.58
CA LEU A 175 16.10 2.97 6.89
C LEU A 175 17.14 3.32 5.83
N THR A 176 17.61 2.37 5.04
CA THR A 176 18.67 2.63 4.03
C THR A 176 18.13 3.21 2.74
N ASN A 177 16.81 3.07 2.44
CA ASN A 177 16.22 3.48 1.18
C ASN A 177 15.04 4.47 1.31
N VAL A 178 14.44 4.60 2.50
CA VAL A 178 13.26 5.46 2.72
C VAL A 178 13.48 6.91 2.30
N ARG A 179 14.68 7.46 2.53
CA ARG A 179 15.06 8.82 2.10
C ARG A 179 15.10 8.93 0.58
N ALA A 180 15.63 7.92 -0.12
CA ALA A 180 15.64 7.89 -1.58
C ALA A 180 14.22 7.89 -2.14
N LEU A 181 13.34 7.04 -1.59
CA LEU A 181 11.92 6.99 -1.98
C LEU A 181 11.22 8.33 -1.78
N ALA A 182 11.47 9.00 -0.65
CA ALA A 182 10.93 10.35 -0.41
C ALA A 182 11.47 11.38 -1.41
N ASN A 183 12.74 11.27 -1.82
CA ASN A 183 13.32 12.14 -2.85
C ASN A 183 12.77 11.87 -4.26
N TYR A 184 12.28 10.66 -4.53
CA TYR A 184 11.52 10.32 -5.74
C TYR A 184 10.07 10.84 -5.69
N GLU A 185 9.69 11.57 -4.63
CA GLU A 185 8.33 12.12 -4.43
C GLU A 185 7.25 11.04 -4.24
N VAL A 186 7.62 9.90 -3.64
CA VAL A 186 6.66 8.93 -3.11
C VAL A 186 5.94 9.55 -1.92
N ASN A 187 4.60 9.59 -1.94
CA ASN A 187 3.79 10.18 -0.87
C ASN A 187 3.59 9.24 0.32
N VAL A 188 3.39 7.96 0.04
CA VAL A 188 3.09 6.91 1.04
C VAL A 188 4.10 5.79 0.91
N ILE A 189 4.88 5.54 1.95
CA ILE A 189 5.83 4.43 1.99
C ILE A 189 5.30 3.38 2.94
N ASN A 190 4.85 2.26 2.38
CA ASN A 190 4.36 1.11 3.13
C ASN A 190 5.54 0.28 3.64
N VAL A 191 5.54 -0.02 4.94
CA VAL A 191 6.65 -0.68 5.61
C VAL A 191 6.16 -1.90 6.40
N GLY A 192 6.56 -3.09 5.95
CA GLY A 192 6.26 -4.37 6.60
C GLY A 192 7.35 -4.79 7.58
N SER A 193 8.31 -5.61 7.12
CA SER A 193 9.32 -6.28 7.97
C SER A 193 10.19 -5.32 8.80
N ALA A 194 10.54 -4.15 8.28
CA ALA A 194 11.32 -3.17 9.02
C ALA A 194 10.59 -2.57 10.23
N LEU A 195 9.26 -2.79 10.35
CA LEU A 195 8.45 -2.42 11.52
C LEU A 195 7.95 -3.62 12.31
N SER A 196 7.75 -4.78 11.67
CA SER A 196 7.26 -5.98 12.37
C SER A 196 8.34 -6.70 13.19
N GLN A 197 9.60 -6.66 12.73
CA GLN A 197 10.74 -7.35 13.38
C GLN A 197 11.29 -6.66 14.64
N PRO A 198 11.48 -5.32 14.69
CA PRO A 198 12.01 -4.67 15.90
C PRO A 198 11.10 -4.87 17.10
N GLU A 199 11.71 -4.99 18.31
CA GLU A 199 10.98 -5.02 19.58
C GLU A 199 10.25 -3.68 19.81
N ASP A 200 10.95 -2.56 19.67
CA ASP A 200 10.37 -1.21 19.76
C ASP A 200 9.92 -0.73 18.36
N LYS A 201 8.70 -1.10 18.01
CA LYS A 201 8.07 -0.74 16.72
C LYS A 201 7.84 0.76 16.58
N LYS A 202 7.58 1.46 17.70
CA LYS A 202 7.37 2.90 17.70
C LYS A 202 8.67 3.64 17.41
N ALA A 203 9.78 3.28 18.07
CA ALA A 203 11.07 3.88 17.80
C ALA A 203 11.53 3.63 16.35
N ALA A 204 11.30 2.42 15.83
CA ALA A 204 11.58 2.11 14.42
C ALA A 204 10.75 2.96 13.45
N TYR A 205 9.46 3.16 13.74
CA TYR A 205 8.58 4.03 12.96
C TYR A 205 9.05 5.50 12.97
N GLU A 206 9.38 6.03 14.15
CA GLU A 206 9.86 7.40 14.31
C GLU A 206 11.20 7.61 13.57
N ALA A 207 12.10 6.63 13.62
CA ALA A 207 13.36 6.67 12.86
C ALA A 207 13.14 6.70 11.34
N LEU A 208 12.24 5.86 10.81
CA LEU A 208 11.87 5.86 9.40
C LEU A 208 11.24 7.20 8.97
N ALA A 209 10.31 7.72 9.79
CA ALA A 209 9.66 9.00 9.52
C ALA A 209 10.64 10.18 9.55
N ALA A 210 11.60 10.16 10.48
CA ALA A 210 12.66 11.16 10.55
C ALA A 210 13.59 11.08 9.33
N GLU A 211 13.96 9.87 8.89
CA GLU A 211 14.82 9.67 7.72
C GLU A 211 14.13 10.10 6.43
N ALA A 212 12.84 9.80 6.26
CA ALA A 212 12.05 10.21 5.09
C ALA A 212 11.97 11.74 4.93
N LYS A 213 12.05 12.49 6.03
CA LYS A 213 12.01 13.96 6.01
C LYS A 213 13.35 14.61 5.61
N LYS A 214 14.44 13.87 5.63
CA LYS A 214 15.75 14.41 5.24
C LYS A 214 15.79 14.60 3.72
N ARG A 215 15.75 15.86 3.26
CA ARG A 215 15.90 16.22 1.84
C ARG A 215 17.39 16.40 1.52
N GLY A 216 17.78 16.14 0.28
CA GLY A 216 19.13 16.42 -0.22
C GLY A 216 19.77 15.26 -0.99
N VAL A 217 20.82 15.57 -1.72
CA VAL A 217 21.58 14.64 -2.55
C VAL A 217 22.26 13.60 -1.67
N PHE A 218 22.22 12.33 -2.06
CA PHE A 218 23.11 11.31 -1.53
C PHE A 218 24.54 11.63 -2.05
N LEU A 219 25.46 11.89 -1.13
CA LEU A 219 26.89 11.90 -1.43
C LEU A 219 27.41 10.48 -1.35
#